data_3511379d6afa6a1aca0cb06f4d451348
#
_entry.id   3511379d6afa6a1aca0cb06f4d451348
#
_cell.length_a   1.000
_cell.length_b   1.000
_cell.length_c   1.000
_cell.angle_alpha   90.00
_cell.angle_beta   90.00
_cell.angle_gamma   90.00
#
_symmetry.space_group_name_H-M   'P 1'
#
loop_
_entity.id
_entity.type
_entity.pdbx_description
1 polymer ?
#
loop_
_entity_poly.entity_id
_entity_poly.type
_entity_poly.pdbx_seq_one_letter_code
_entity_poly.pdbx_strand_id
1 'polypeptide(L)'
;AMEIEGVENPFIEALQKAIDVHGNRENAATILQDFIYEEEINLNGVKISFHPAGHVPGSAQILAEIKGERWVVSGDYKVEDDGLSTPFEPIKCHSFISECTFGLPAFNWLPQEEIFREINNWWLQCISEGITPILAAYGLGKAQRLISGIDSNIGSILTHGAIEKTNQIMRQQKIKIPETTLVSSKLNLNDFKNAIVLAPPSALSSSWIKKFGKISVGYASGWMAIRGIKRRRAADKGFVISDHADWAGLNLSIKETEAEKIFVTHGYTDSFSKWLRFKGLDASIVNTEFATAEQDI
;
A
#
# COMPACT_ATOMS: atom_id res chain seq x y z
N ALA A 1 6.22 15.32 -15.75
CA ALA A 1 6.93 16.46 -15.18
C ALA A 1 6.13 16.94 -13.97
N MET A 2 6.80 17.22 -12.86
CA MET A 2 6.17 17.88 -11.68
C MET A 2 6.29 19.37 -11.91
N GLU A 3 5.18 20.06 -12.18
CA GLU A 3 5.14 21.52 -12.18
C GLU A 3 4.60 21.99 -10.83
N ILE A 4 5.45 22.71 -10.10
CA ILE A 4 5.06 23.47 -8.90
C ILE A 4 5.01 24.92 -9.36
N GLU A 5 3.80 25.47 -9.57
CA GLU A 5 3.63 26.83 -10.01
C GLU A 5 4.33 27.83 -9.06
N GLY A 6 5.27 28.61 -9.59
CA GLY A 6 5.87 29.77 -8.94
C GLY A 6 7.10 29.51 -8.08
N VAL A 7 7.69 28.33 -8.10
CA VAL A 7 8.93 28.04 -7.36
C VAL A 7 10.05 27.73 -8.38
N GLU A 8 10.88 28.73 -8.67
CA GLU A 8 12.22 28.47 -9.22
C GLU A 8 13.03 27.76 -8.11
N ASN A 9 12.99 26.44 -8.09
CA ASN A 9 13.69 25.66 -7.09
C ASN A 9 14.81 24.85 -7.78
N PRO A 10 16.10 25.12 -7.48
CA PRO A 10 17.24 24.40 -8.06
C PRO A 10 17.19 22.89 -7.82
N PHE A 11 16.40 22.43 -6.82
CA PHE A 11 16.16 21.03 -6.55
C PHE A 11 15.30 20.38 -7.64
N ILE A 12 14.20 21.03 -8.06
CA ILE A 12 13.32 20.53 -9.12
C ILE A 12 14.07 20.46 -10.44
N GLU A 13 14.90 21.47 -10.75
CA GLU A 13 15.76 21.43 -11.93
C GLU A 13 16.81 20.33 -11.87
N ALA A 14 17.42 20.08 -10.71
CA ALA A 14 18.41 19.00 -10.52
C ALA A 14 17.76 17.62 -10.63
N LEU A 15 16.57 17.43 -10.04
CA LEU A 15 15.79 16.20 -10.14
C LEU A 15 15.32 15.95 -11.58
N GLN A 16 14.84 16.99 -12.27
CA GLN A 16 14.43 16.91 -13.67
C GLN A 16 15.62 16.57 -14.58
N LYS A 17 16.79 17.22 -14.38
CA LYS A 17 18.02 16.87 -15.07
C LYS A 17 18.46 15.43 -14.82
N ALA A 18 18.35 14.94 -13.58
CA ALA A 18 18.68 13.56 -13.25
C ALA A 18 17.74 12.57 -13.97
N ILE A 19 16.44 12.88 -14.03
CA ILE A 19 15.43 12.09 -14.76
C ILE A 19 15.71 12.14 -16.26
N ASP A 20 16.05 13.29 -16.84
CA ASP A 20 16.32 13.46 -18.27
C ASP A 20 17.61 12.76 -18.71
N VAL A 21 18.66 12.73 -17.86
CA VAL A 21 19.93 12.04 -18.14
C VAL A 21 19.79 10.52 -18.07
N HIS A 22 18.93 10.01 -17.17
CA HIS A 22 18.74 8.56 -16.96
C HIS A 22 17.41 8.03 -17.50
N GLY A 23 16.52 8.92 -17.98
CA GLY A 23 15.13 8.63 -18.35
C GLY A 23 14.92 7.98 -19.71
N ASN A 24 15.96 7.47 -20.36
CA ASN A 24 15.74 6.63 -21.54
C ASN A 24 15.27 5.25 -21.09
N ARG A 25 13.97 4.96 -21.30
CA ARG A 25 13.29 3.73 -20.85
C ARG A 25 13.98 2.42 -21.28
N GLU A 26 14.76 2.44 -22.34
CA GLU A 26 15.54 1.30 -22.81
C GLU A 26 16.75 0.99 -21.93
N ASN A 27 17.30 1.97 -21.21
CA ASN A 27 18.41 1.78 -20.28
C ASN A 27 17.99 1.52 -18.84
N ALA A 28 16.75 1.83 -18.45
CA ALA A 28 16.23 1.61 -17.10
C ALA A 28 16.17 0.12 -16.70
N ALA A 29 16.05 -0.78 -17.67
CA ALA A 29 16.07 -2.22 -17.42
C ALA A 29 17.48 -2.78 -17.13
N THR A 30 18.54 -1.99 -17.36
CA THR A 30 19.94 -2.46 -17.29
C THR A 30 20.62 -2.07 -15.97
N ILE A 31 20.01 -1.20 -15.16
CA ILE A 31 20.57 -0.77 -13.86
C ILE A 31 19.54 -1.05 -12.77
N LEU A 32 19.28 -2.34 -12.50
CA LEU A 32 18.71 -2.76 -11.23
C LEU A 32 19.85 -2.68 -10.21
N GLN A 33 19.87 -1.61 -9.42
CA GLN A 33 20.77 -1.49 -8.29
C GLN A 33 19.96 -1.72 -7.02
N ASP A 34 20.40 -2.67 -6.20
CA ASP A 34 19.84 -2.85 -4.87
C ASP A 34 20.32 -1.72 -3.96
N PHE A 35 19.40 -0.99 -3.36
CA PHE A 35 19.69 0.04 -2.37
C PHE A 35 19.36 -0.47 -0.97
N ILE A 36 20.23 -0.18 -0.02
CA ILE A 36 19.99 -0.42 1.39
C ILE A 36 19.40 0.85 1.99
N TYR A 37 18.45 0.73 2.92
CA TYR A 37 17.92 1.89 3.64
C TYR A 37 19.07 2.68 4.28
N GLU A 38 18.95 4.01 4.26
CA GLU A 38 19.91 4.97 4.80
C GLU A 38 21.27 5.06 4.05
N GLU A 39 21.47 4.25 3.02
CA GLU A 39 22.66 4.39 2.16
C GLU A 39 22.58 5.72 1.39
N GLU A 40 23.62 6.56 1.54
CA GLU A 40 23.68 7.86 0.89
C GLU A 40 24.28 7.74 -0.52
N ILE A 41 23.53 8.23 -1.50
CA ILE A 41 23.96 8.31 -2.90
C ILE A 41 24.17 9.79 -3.24
N ASN A 42 25.28 10.12 -3.86
CA ASN A 42 25.50 11.47 -4.37
C ASN A 42 25.20 11.52 -5.87
N LEU A 43 24.15 12.27 -6.25
CA LEU A 43 23.77 12.46 -7.63
C LEU A 43 23.89 13.95 -7.98
N ASN A 44 24.93 14.33 -8.71
CA ASN A 44 25.20 15.70 -9.15
C ASN A 44 25.18 16.75 -8.01
N GLY A 45 25.67 16.37 -6.82
CA GLY A 45 25.74 17.24 -5.65
C GLY A 45 24.47 17.21 -4.78
N VAL A 46 23.46 16.43 -5.15
CA VAL A 46 22.31 16.10 -4.32
C VAL A 46 22.61 14.78 -3.58
N LYS A 47 22.47 14.77 -2.28
CA LYS A 47 22.52 13.56 -1.47
C LYS A 47 21.12 12.95 -1.45
N ILE A 48 21.03 11.68 -1.80
CA ILE A 48 19.78 10.92 -1.82
C ILE A 48 19.92 9.71 -0.93
N SER A 49 18.90 9.42 -0.12
CA SER A 49 18.81 8.18 0.65
C SER A 49 17.37 7.67 0.70
N PHE A 50 17.23 6.36 0.86
CA PHE A 50 15.95 5.68 0.98
C PHE A 50 15.70 5.30 2.43
N HIS A 51 14.47 5.53 2.90
CA HIS A 51 14.06 5.24 4.27
C HIS A 51 12.76 4.45 4.29
N PRO A 52 12.50 3.63 5.31
CA PRO A 52 11.30 2.80 5.35
C PRO A 52 10.01 3.62 5.24
N ALA A 53 9.09 3.19 4.38
CA ALA A 53 7.76 3.78 4.23
C ALA A 53 6.64 2.97 4.92
N GLY A 54 6.89 1.72 5.33
CA GLY A 54 5.91 0.89 6.03
C GLY A 54 4.74 0.38 5.18
N HIS A 55 4.63 0.81 3.91
CA HIS A 55 3.52 0.48 3.02
C HIS A 55 3.47 -1.01 2.65
N VAL A 56 4.55 -1.50 2.07
CA VAL A 56 4.77 -2.91 1.70
C VAL A 56 6.25 -3.26 1.92
N PRO A 57 6.63 -4.54 2.01
CA PRO A 57 8.03 -4.93 2.12
C PRO A 57 8.89 -4.31 1.00
N GLY A 58 9.92 -3.54 1.38
CA GLY A 58 10.80 -2.83 0.47
C GLY A 58 10.31 -1.45 0.02
N SER A 59 9.15 -0.97 0.47
CA SER A 59 8.69 0.39 0.18
C SER A 59 9.56 1.43 0.88
N ALA A 60 9.85 2.54 0.18
CA ALA A 60 10.75 3.55 0.69
C ALA A 60 10.23 4.97 0.47
N GLN A 61 10.49 5.82 1.47
CA GLN A 61 10.53 7.27 1.31
C GLN A 61 11.87 7.68 0.69
N ILE A 62 11.88 8.78 -0.01
CA ILE A 62 13.10 9.34 -0.60
C ILE A 62 13.43 10.64 0.13
N LEU A 63 14.58 10.66 0.81
CA LEU A 63 15.18 11.89 1.31
C LEU A 63 16.16 12.42 0.27
N ALA A 64 16.04 13.69 -0.06
CA ALA A 64 16.98 14.39 -0.90
C ALA A 64 17.47 15.66 -0.19
N GLU A 65 18.79 15.84 -0.14
CA GLU A 65 19.44 16.95 0.54
C GLU A 65 20.41 17.67 -0.41
N ILE A 66 20.28 19.00 -0.47
CA ILE A 66 21.22 19.87 -1.18
C ILE A 66 21.47 21.16 -0.38
N LYS A 67 22.73 21.49 -0.13
CA LYS A 67 23.13 22.72 0.60
C LYS A 67 22.43 22.90 1.95
N GLY A 68 22.12 21.79 2.63
CA GLY A 68 21.43 21.78 3.90
C GLY A 68 19.90 21.84 3.81
N GLU A 69 19.32 22.05 2.63
CA GLU A 69 17.87 21.94 2.42
C GLU A 69 17.49 20.48 2.21
N ARG A 70 16.47 20.01 2.95
CA ARG A 70 16.02 18.61 2.98
C ARG A 70 14.59 18.50 2.49
N TRP A 71 14.39 17.66 1.50
CA TRP A 71 13.08 17.30 0.95
C TRP A 71 12.84 15.81 1.13
N VAL A 72 11.62 15.47 1.53
CA VAL A 72 11.20 14.07 1.64
C VAL A 72 9.97 13.84 0.77
N VAL A 73 10.03 12.78 -0.04
CA VAL A 73 8.90 12.25 -0.81
C VAL A 73 8.49 10.94 -0.16
N SER A 74 7.30 10.90 0.41
CA SER A 74 6.84 9.73 1.18
C SER A 74 6.60 8.49 0.31
N GLY A 75 6.21 8.66 -0.96
CA GLY A 75 5.49 7.61 -1.66
C GLY A 75 4.21 7.23 -0.91
N ASP A 76 3.67 6.05 -1.17
CA ASP A 76 2.61 5.48 -0.33
C ASP A 76 3.23 4.99 0.98
N TYR A 77 2.61 5.28 2.12
CA TYR A 77 3.17 4.92 3.41
C TYR A 77 2.12 4.48 4.44
N LYS A 78 2.58 3.71 5.42
CA LYS A 78 1.77 3.26 6.55
C LYS A 78 2.54 3.48 7.85
N VAL A 79 1.92 4.15 8.80
CA VAL A 79 2.56 4.51 10.08
C VAL A 79 2.53 3.36 11.08
N GLU A 80 1.43 2.62 11.12
CA GLU A 80 1.33 1.46 12.01
C GLU A 80 2.20 0.32 11.52
N ASP A 81 2.95 -0.29 12.42
CA ASP A 81 3.67 -1.54 12.16
C ASP A 81 2.68 -2.65 11.77
N ASP A 82 2.88 -3.25 10.62
CA ASP A 82 2.06 -4.35 10.12
C ASP A 82 2.65 -5.74 10.42
N GLY A 83 3.81 -5.78 11.06
CA GLY A 83 4.54 -7.01 11.38
C GLY A 83 5.18 -7.71 10.18
N LEU A 84 5.15 -7.10 8.98
CA LEU A 84 5.69 -7.65 7.74
C LEU A 84 6.66 -6.71 7.05
N SER A 85 6.28 -5.45 6.91
CA SER A 85 7.08 -4.39 6.29
C SER A 85 8.06 -3.81 7.30
N THR A 86 9.17 -3.23 6.84
CA THR A 86 9.99 -2.40 7.72
C THR A 86 9.17 -1.19 8.15
N PRO A 87 9.02 -0.93 9.48
CA PRO A 87 8.17 0.14 9.99
C PRO A 87 8.52 1.52 9.42
N PHE A 88 7.51 2.36 9.25
CA PHE A 88 7.68 3.74 8.82
C PHE A 88 8.55 4.53 9.79
N GLU A 89 9.46 5.34 9.26
CA GLU A 89 10.31 6.23 10.03
C GLU A 89 10.07 7.68 9.61
N PRO A 90 9.60 8.56 10.52
CA PRO A 90 9.43 9.98 10.21
C PRO A 90 10.80 10.65 10.04
N ILE A 91 10.96 11.41 8.95
CA ILE A 91 12.21 12.08 8.61
C ILE A 91 12.04 13.58 8.76
N LYS A 92 12.86 14.21 9.62
CA LYS A 92 12.89 15.68 9.74
C LYS A 92 13.30 16.32 8.43
N CYS A 93 12.51 17.25 7.91
CA CYS A 93 12.78 17.91 6.62
C CYS A 93 12.21 19.33 6.58
N HIS A 94 12.60 20.10 5.56
CA HIS A 94 12.05 21.43 5.30
C HIS A 94 10.78 21.34 4.44
N SER A 95 10.76 20.40 3.51
CA SER A 95 9.62 20.16 2.61
C SER A 95 9.24 18.69 2.60
N PHE A 96 7.96 18.40 2.79
CA PHE A 96 7.42 17.04 2.80
C PHE A 96 6.35 16.88 1.71
N ILE A 97 6.59 15.97 0.78
CA ILE A 97 5.61 15.58 -0.24
C ILE A 97 4.94 14.30 0.25
N SER A 98 3.66 14.40 0.61
CA SER A 98 2.88 13.31 1.21
C SER A 98 1.75 12.85 0.31
N GLU A 99 1.53 11.53 0.23
CA GLU A 99 0.24 10.99 -0.19
C GLU A 99 -0.88 11.43 0.77
N CYS A 100 -2.12 11.38 0.31
CA CYS A 100 -3.31 11.56 1.15
C CYS A 100 -4.49 10.69 0.67
N THR A 101 -4.22 9.43 0.33
CA THR A 101 -5.20 8.45 -0.17
C THR A 101 -6.41 8.38 0.75
N PHE A 102 -6.20 8.39 2.06
CA PHE A 102 -7.25 8.37 3.07
C PHE A 102 -7.30 9.67 3.89
N GLY A 103 -7.06 10.81 3.23
CA GLY A 103 -7.00 12.15 3.80
C GLY A 103 -8.35 12.77 4.20
N LEU A 104 -9.26 11.98 4.77
CA LEU A 104 -10.53 12.42 5.34
C LEU A 104 -10.73 11.84 6.75
N PRO A 105 -11.38 12.57 7.68
CA PRO A 105 -11.65 12.10 9.05
C PRO A 105 -12.50 10.82 9.14
N ALA A 106 -13.15 10.42 8.05
CA ALA A 106 -13.92 9.18 8.00
C ALA A 106 -13.06 7.92 7.95
N PHE A 107 -11.78 8.04 7.63
CA PHE A 107 -10.86 6.92 7.55
C PHE A 107 -10.00 6.85 8.80
N ASN A 108 -10.36 5.93 9.69
CA ASN A 108 -9.62 5.58 10.88
C ASN A 108 -9.55 4.07 10.94
N TRP A 109 -8.35 3.54 11.11
CA TRP A 109 -8.16 2.10 11.13
C TRP A 109 -8.33 1.55 12.54
N LEU A 110 -9.06 0.45 12.66
CA LEU A 110 -9.04 -0.37 13.86
C LEU A 110 -7.70 -1.13 13.93
N PRO A 111 -7.28 -1.55 15.14
CA PRO A 111 -6.14 -2.44 15.27
C PRO A 111 -6.29 -3.65 14.34
N GLN A 112 -5.23 -4.00 13.62
CA GLN A 112 -5.29 -5.06 12.61
C GLN A 112 -5.69 -6.43 13.18
N GLU A 113 -5.38 -6.69 14.44
CA GLU A 113 -5.74 -7.92 15.13
C GLU A 113 -7.27 -8.09 15.26
N GLU A 114 -8.01 -6.97 15.35
CA GLU A 114 -9.47 -7.00 15.34
C GLU A 114 -9.99 -7.42 13.98
N ILE A 115 -9.41 -6.91 12.91
CA ILE A 115 -9.78 -7.26 11.54
C ILE A 115 -9.41 -8.71 11.23
N PHE A 116 -8.24 -9.18 11.66
CA PHE A 116 -7.87 -10.59 11.52
C PHE A 116 -8.83 -11.52 12.26
N ARG A 117 -9.29 -11.13 13.45
CA ARG A 117 -10.31 -11.87 14.23
C ARG A 117 -11.65 -11.89 13.48
N GLU A 118 -12.06 -10.78 12.87
CA GLU A 118 -13.27 -10.75 12.04
C GLU A 118 -13.16 -11.65 10.80
N ILE A 119 -12.00 -11.69 10.15
CA ILE A 119 -11.74 -12.58 9.00
C ILE A 119 -11.79 -14.05 9.45
N ASN A 120 -11.14 -14.39 10.56
CA ASN A 120 -11.14 -15.75 11.11
C ASN A 120 -12.55 -16.23 11.47
N ASN A 121 -13.36 -15.37 12.10
CA ASN A 121 -14.76 -15.69 12.42
C ASN A 121 -15.61 -15.90 11.16
N TRP A 122 -15.42 -15.06 10.14
CA TRP A 122 -16.10 -15.23 8.86
C TRP A 122 -15.66 -16.52 8.15
N TRP A 123 -14.38 -16.86 8.21
CA TRP A 123 -13.86 -18.11 7.67
C TRP A 123 -14.48 -19.32 8.35
N LEU A 124 -14.51 -19.36 9.68
CA LEU A 124 -15.18 -20.42 10.46
C LEU A 124 -16.68 -20.54 10.14
N GLN A 125 -17.38 -19.42 10.00
CA GLN A 125 -18.78 -19.40 9.58
C GLN A 125 -18.95 -20.04 8.19
N CYS A 126 -18.14 -19.67 7.21
CA CYS A 126 -18.17 -20.25 5.87
C CYS A 126 -17.95 -21.76 5.90
N ILE A 127 -17.01 -22.24 6.72
CA ILE A 127 -16.77 -23.69 6.90
C ILE A 127 -18.05 -24.38 7.43
N SER A 128 -18.70 -23.82 8.44
CA SER A 128 -19.91 -24.40 9.03
C SER A 128 -21.09 -24.48 8.07
N GLU A 129 -21.13 -23.58 7.08
CA GLU A 129 -22.16 -23.49 6.03
C GLU A 129 -21.79 -24.25 4.74
N GLY A 130 -20.62 -24.87 4.68
CA GLY A 130 -20.10 -25.58 3.50
C GLY A 130 -19.85 -24.62 2.32
N ILE A 131 -19.38 -23.40 2.61
CA ILE A 131 -19.10 -22.31 1.66
C ILE A 131 -17.59 -22.10 1.63
N THR A 132 -17.01 -21.88 0.44
CA THR A 132 -15.61 -21.52 0.29
C THR A 132 -15.46 -19.99 0.43
N PRO A 133 -14.77 -19.48 1.46
CA PRO A 133 -14.48 -18.06 1.59
C PRO A 133 -13.38 -17.62 0.61
N ILE A 134 -13.64 -16.59 -0.17
CA ILE A 134 -12.66 -15.97 -1.07
C ILE A 134 -12.39 -14.56 -0.59
N LEU A 135 -11.18 -14.32 -0.12
CA LEU A 135 -10.72 -13.02 0.38
C LEU A 135 -9.99 -12.26 -0.72
N ALA A 136 -10.60 -11.20 -1.21
CA ALA A 136 -10.02 -10.36 -2.24
C ALA A 136 -9.05 -9.34 -1.64
N ALA A 137 -7.80 -9.36 -2.12
CA ALA A 137 -6.75 -8.43 -1.72
C ALA A 137 -5.74 -8.23 -2.85
N TYR A 138 -5.05 -7.10 -2.88
CA TYR A 138 -3.96 -6.87 -3.82
C TYR A 138 -2.83 -7.88 -3.61
N GLY A 139 -2.20 -8.31 -4.72
CA GLY A 139 -1.24 -9.42 -4.74
C GLY A 139 0.11 -9.13 -4.11
N LEU A 140 0.48 -7.84 -3.94
CA LEU A 140 1.69 -7.39 -3.27
C LEU A 140 1.32 -6.61 -2.01
N GLY A 141 1.97 -6.88 -0.90
CA GLY A 141 1.79 -6.25 0.41
C GLY A 141 0.57 -6.79 1.15
N LYS A 142 -0.63 -6.33 0.79
CA LYS A 142 -1.88 -6.65 1.51
C LYS A 142 -2.18 -8.14 1.62
N ALA A 143 -2.03 -8.90 0.54
CA ALA A 143 -2.28 -10.34 0.58
C ALA A 143 -1.34 -11.05 1.56
N GLN A 144 -0.07 -10.70 1.58
CA GLN A 144 0.93 -11.29 2.47
C GLN A 144 0.68 -10.90 3.94
N ARG A 145 0.30 -9.65 4.19
CA ARG A 145 -0.10 -9.19 5.52
C ARG A 145 -1.32 -9.96 6.04
N LEU A 146 -2.34 -10.18 5.19
CA LEU A 146 -3.50 -10.99 5.55
C LEU A 146 -3.11 -12.45 5.82
N ILE A 147 -2.27 -13.06 4.97
CA ILE A 147 -1.76 -14.42 5.16
C ILE A 147 -1.03 -14.55 6.49
N SER A 148 -0.25 -13.53 6.88
CA SER A 148 0.51 -13.52 8.13
C SER A 148 -0.35 -13.29 9.37
N GLY A 149 -1.51 -12.62 9.22
CA GLY A 149 -2.36 -12.23 10.34
C GLY A 149 -3.53 -13.18 10.62
N ILE A 150 -4.01 -13.95 9.64
CA ILE A 150 -5.09 -14.92 9.83
C ILE A 150 -4.58 -16.21 10.49
N ASP A 151 -5.46 -16.90 11.21
CA ASP A 151 -5.11 -18.13 11.94
C ASP A 151 -5.03 -19.34 10.99
N SER A 152 -3.81 -19.76 10.65
CA SER A 152 -3.54 -20.92 9.80
C SER A 152 -3.94 -22.27 10.43
N ASN A 153 -4.31 -22.33 11.72
CA ASN A 153 -4.81 -23.53 12.35
C ASN A 153 -6.28 -23.82 12.00
N ILE A 154 -7.02 -22.86 11.47
CA ILE A 154 -8.42 -23.03 11.02
C ILE A 154 -8.49 -23.95 9.83
N GLY A 155 -7.56 -23.83 8.88
CA GLY A 155 -7.54 -24.62 7.66
C GLY A 155 -6.45 -24.20 6.68
N SER A 156 -6.50 -24.72 5.47
CA SER A 156 -5.52 -24.41 4.43
C SER A 156 -5.71 -23.01 3.86
N ILE A 157 -4.60 -22.29 3.67
CA ILE A 157 -4.58 -21.00 2.98
C ILE A 157 -4.21 -21.25 1.52
N LEU A 158 -5.17 -21.05 0.63
CA LEU A 158 -5.00 -21.23 -0.80
C LEU A 158 -4.82 -19.88 -1.48
N THR A 159 -4.01 -19.81 -2.53
CA THR A 159 -3.68 -18.53 -3.17
C THR A 159 -3.83 -18.59 -4.69
N HIS A 160 -4.28 -17.48 -5.26
CA HIS A 160 -4.19 -17.27 -6.71
C HIS A 160 -2.73 -17.14 -7.15
N GLY A 161 -2.41 -17.54 -8.39
CA GLY A 161 -1.04 -17.55 -8.91
C GLY A 161 -0.29 -16.23 -8.80
N ALA A 162 -0.97 -15.09 -8.93
CA ALA A 162 -0.37 -13.77 -8.77
C ALA A 162 0.11 -13.52 -7.33
N ILE A 163 -0.63 -13.99 -6.33
CA ILE A 163 -0.27 -13.89 -4.92
C ILE A 163 0.85 -14.88 -4.59
N GLU A 164 0.73 -16.14 -5.05
CA GLU A 164 1.72 -17.17 -4.74
C GLU A 164 3.11 -16.84 -5.32
N LYS A 165 3.15 -16.24 -6.51
CA LYS A 165 4.42 -15.77 -7.09
C LYS A 165 5.11 -14.74 -6.17
N THR A 166 4.35 -13.80 -5.60
CA THR A 166 4.86 -12.82 -4.64
C THR A 166 5.32 -13.50 -3.36
N ASN A 167 4.53 -14.44 -2.82
CA ASN A 167 4.90 -15.20 -1.62
C ASN A 167 6.22 -15.95 -1.79
N GLN A 168 6.44 -16.56 -2.95
CA GLN A 168 7.70 -17.26 -3.27
C GLN A 168 8.89 -16.31 -3.26
N ILE A 169 8.75 -15.14 -3.89
CA ILE A 169 9.81 -14.10 -3.90
C ILE A 169 10.11 -13.64 -2.48
N MET A 170 9.08 -13.35 -1.68
CA MET A 170 9.28 -12.90 -0.29
C MET A 170 9.94 -13.97 0.58
N ARG A 171 9.58 -15.25 0.43
CA ARG A 171 10.25 -16.36 1.13
C ARG A 171 11.72 -16.49 0.71
N GLN A 172 12.04 -16.29 -0.57
CA GLN A 172 13.43 -16.24 -1.06
C GLN A 172 14.22 -15.10 -0.40
N GLN A 173 13.56 -13.96 -0.15
CA GLN A 173 14.12 -12.83 0.60
C GLN A 173 14.09 -13.04 2.13
N LYS A 174 13.78 -14.26 2.60
CA LYS A 174 13.71 -14.65 4.02
C LYS A 174 12.63 -13.92 4.83
N ILE A 175 11.67 -13.30 4.17
CA ILE A 175 10.47 -12.75 4.83
C ILE A 175 9.59 -13.92 5.25
N LYS A 176 9.24 -13.98 6.52
CA LYS A 176 8.45 -15.08 7.09
C LYS A 176 6.98 -14.92 6.71
N ILE A 177 6.51 -15.77 5.82
CA ILE A 177 5.11 -15.88 5.41
C ILE A 177 4.64 -17.32 5.67
N PRO A 178 3.48 -17.55 6.30
CA PRO A 178 2.90 -18.88 6.49
C PRO A 178 2.82 -19.69 5.19
N GLU A 179 2.78 -21.01 5.32
CA GLU A 179 2.63 -21.91 4.19
C GLU A 179 1.32 -21.64 3.45
N THR A 180 1.39 -21.61 2.14
CA THR A 180 0.26 -21.40 1.23
C THR A 180 0.26 -22.42 0.12
N THR A 181 -0.90 -22.76 -0.43
CA THR A 181 -1.03 -23.69 -1.54
C THR A 181 -1.57 -22.97 -2.77
N LEU A 182 -0.85 -23.06 -3.89
CA LEU A 182 -1.31 -22.54 -5.17
C LEU A 182 -2.59 -23.24 -5.65
N VAL A 183 -3.62 -22.46 -5.95
CA VAL A 183 -4.84 -22.98 -6.59
C VAL A 183 -4.54 -23.38 -8.03
N SER A 184 -4.37 -24.67 -8.26
CA SER A 184 -4.09 -25.29 -9.56
C SER A 184 -5.29 -26.05 -10.12
N SER A 185 -5.17 -26.55 -11.36
CA SER A 185 -6.17 -27.42 -11.96
C SER A 185 -6.20 -28.85 -11.36
N LYS A 186 -5.22 -29.17 -10.52
CA LYS A 186 -5.14 -30.49 -9.84
C LYS A 186 -6.00 -30.52 -8.56
N LEU A 187 -6.38 -29.35 -8.02
CA LEU A 187 -7.23 -29.27 -6.84
C LEU A 187 -8.70 -29.51 -7.21
N ASN A 188 -9.40 -30.22 -6.35
CA ASN A 188 -10.82 -30.54 -6.47
C ASN A 188 -11.64 -29.93 -5.31
N LEU A 189 -12.97 -30.10 -5.32
CA LEU A 189 -13.86 -29.51 -4.32
C LEU A 189 -13.53 -29.91 -2.86
N ASN A 190 -12.97 -31.11 -2.65
CA ASN A 190 -12.60 -31.52 -1.29
C ASN A 190 -11.38 -30.76 -0.74
N ASP A 191 -10.48 -30.32 -1.64
CA ASP A 191 -9.30 -29.54 -1.26
C ASP A 191 -9.68 -28.13 -0.80
N PHE A 192 -10.86 -27.64 -1.19
CA PHE A 192 -11.39 -26.34 -0.74
C PHE A 192 -12.15 -26.43 0.59
N LYS A 193 -12.40 -27.64 1.06
CA LYS A 193 -13.07 -27.85 2.34
C LYS A 193 -12.19 -27.34 3.48
N ASN A 194 -12.76 -26.46 4.31
CA ASN A 194 -12.06 -25.75 5.39
C ASN A 194 -10.95 -24.77 4.93
N ALA A 195 -10.80 -24.53 3.63
CA ALA A 195 -9.80 -23.57 3.14
C ALA A 195 -10.35 -22.15 3.06
N ILE A 196 -9.44 -21.17 3.18
CA ILE A 196 -9.66 -19.80 2.71
C ILE A 196 -8.84 -19.57 1.45
N VAL A 197 -9.41 -18.84 0.48
CA VAL A 197 -8.74 -18.56 -0.79
C VAL A 197 -8.44 -17.07 -0.88
N LEU A 198 -7.18 -16.69 -1.07
CA LEU A 198 -6.80 -15.31 -1.34
C LEU A 198 -6.59 -15.10 -2.85
N ALA A 199 -7.19 -14.04 -3.39
CA ALA A 199 -7.12 -13.72 -4.81
C ALA A 199 -7.11 -12.19 -5.05
N PRO A 200 -6.47 -11.69 -6.12
CA PRO A 200 -6.61 -10.30 -6.50
C PRO A 200 -8.05 -10.01 -6.96
N PRO A 201 -8.56 -8.77 -6.77
CA PRO A 201 -9.92 -8.41 -7.18
C PRO A 201 -10.27 -8.77 -8.62
N SER A 202 -9.32 -8.66 -9.54
CA SER A 202 -9.49 -9.02 -10.95
C SER A 202 -9.82 -10.51 -11.19
N ALA A 203 -9.40 -11.40 -10.31
CA ALA A 203 -9.70 -12.82 -10.42
C ALA A 203 -11.18 -13.14 -10.19
N LEU A 204 -11.88 -12.30 -9.39
CA LEU A 204 -13.30 -12.51 -9.06
C LEU A 204 -14.23 -12.35 -10.26
N SER A 205 -13.86 -11.54 -11.24
CA SER A 205 -14.63 -11.35 -12.49
C SER A 205 -14.31 -12.37 -13.58
N SER A 206 -13.38 -13.28 -13.33
CA SER A 206 -12.93 -14.29 -14.30
C SER A 206 -13.61 -15.64 -14.08
N SER A 207 -13.45 -16.56 -15.06
CA SER A 207 -13.93 -17.94 -14.94
C SER A 207 -13.20 -18.75 -13.84
N TRP A 208 -12.08 -18.23 -13.34
CA TRP A 208 -11.28 -18.86 -12.29
C TRP A 208 -12.10 -19.13 -11.01
N ILE A 209 -13.05 -18.24 -10.68
CA ILE A 209 -13.87 -18.35 -9.47
C ILE A 209 -14.86 -19.55 -9.51
N LYS A 210 -15.25 -20.01 -10.70
CA LYS A 210 -16.28 -21.05 -10.87
C LYS A 210 -15.89 -22.42 -10.30
N LYS A 211 -14.60 -22.65 -10.05
CA LYS A 211 -14.09 -23.94 -9.54
C LYS A 211 -14.38 -24.20 -8.06
N PHE A 212 -14.75 -23.17 -7.29
CA PHE A 212 -14.89 -23.26 -5.84
C PHE A 212 -16.28 -23.67 -5.35
N GLY A 213 -17.23 -23.88 -6.25
CA GLY A 213 -18.61 -24.23 -5.88
C GLY A 213 -19.37 -23.07 -5.25
N LYS A 214 -19.96 -23.30 -4.06
CA LYS A 214 -20.62 -22.24 -3.31
C LYS A 214 -19.58 -21.37 -2.61
N ILE A 215 -19.60 -20.08 -2.84
CA ILE A 215 -18.59 -19.13 -2.35
C ILE A 215 -19.20 -18.00 -1.53
N SER A 216 -18.41 -17.42 -0.65
CA SER A 216 -18.63 -16.09 -0.07
C SER A 216 -17.43 -15.22 -0.35
N VAL A 217 -17.67 -13.97 -0.78
CA VAL A 217 -16.62 -13.05 -1.18
C VAL A 217 -16.45 -11.98 -0.12
N GLY A 218 -15.24 -11.94 0.48
CA GLY A 218 -14.77 -10.89 1.36
C GLY A 218 -13.81 -9.94 0.63
N TYR A 219 -13.93 -8.63 0.81
CA TYR A 219 -12.97 -7.64 0.33
C TYR A 219 -12.17 -7.05 1.47
N ALA A 220 -10.83 -7.10 1.37
CA ALA A 220 -9.90 -6.47 2.30
C ALA A 220 -9.36 -5.17 1.68
N SER A 221 -9.89 -4.03 2.12
CA SER A 221 -9.49 -2.71 1.60
C SER A 221 -9.90 -1.60 2.57
N GLY A 222 -9.12 -0.53 2.68
CA GLY A 222 -9.49 0.68 3.41
C GLY A 222 -10.79 1.31 2.90
N TRP A 223 -11.08 1.16 1.61
CA TRP A 223 -12.31 1.63 0.98
C TRP A 223 -13.59 0.95 1.51
N MET A 224 -13.46 -0.17 2.20
CA MET A 224 -14.61 -0.86 2.83
C MET A 224 -15.22 -0.06 4.00
N ALA A 225 -14.54 0.97 4.49
CA ALA A 225 -15.10 1.94 5.42
C ALA A 225 -16.31 2.69 4.82
N ILE A 226 -16.39 2.81 3.49
CA ILE A 226 -17.46 3.52 2.80
C ILE A 226 -18.54 2.53 2.32
N ARG A 227 -19.74 2.61 2.90
CA ARG A 227 -20.87 1.70 2.60
C ARG A 227 -21.23 1.62 1.10
N GLY A 228 -21.14 2.74 0.36
CA GLY A 228 -21.43 2.78 -1.07
C GLY A 228 -20.47 1.93 -1.91
N ILE A 229 -19.21 1.90 -1.54
CA ILE A 229 -18.16 1.11 -2.23
C ILE A 229 -18.38 -0.38 -1.99
N LYS A 230 -18.68 -0.79 -0.75
CA LYS A 230 -18.99 -2.18 -0.42
C LYS A 230 -20.14 -2.73 -1.28
N ARG A 231 -21.21 -1.94 -1.49
CA ARG A 231 -22.35 -2.33 -2.34
C ARG A 231 -21.94 -2.49 -3.81
N ARG A 232 -21.15 -1.57 -4.34
CA ARG A 232 -20.67 -1.61 -5.75
C ARG A 232 -19.81 -2.82 -6.05
N ARG A 233 -19.02 -3.28 -5.07
CA ARG A 233 -18.14 -4.45 -5.20
C ARG A 233 -18.87 -5.79 -5.09
N ALA A 234 -20.20 -5.79 -4.85
CA ALA A 234 -21.00 -7.01 -4.64
C ALA A 234 -20.36 -7.98 -3.60
N ALA A 235 -19.70 -7.43 -2.59
CA ALA A 235 -19.03 -8.19 -1.55
C ALA A 235 -20.03 -8.65 -0.49
N ASP A 236 -19.99 -9.92 -0.11
CA ASP A 236 -20.76 -10.45 1.01
C ASP A 236 -20.24 -9.86 2.34
N LYS A 237 -18.90 -9.68 2.43
CA LYS A 237 -18.21 -9.12 3.59
C LYS A 237 -17.17 -8.08 3.16
N GLY A 238 -17.04 -7.00 3.91
CA GLY A 238 -15.98 -6.02 3.73
C GLY A 238 -15.16 -5.92 5.01
N PHE A 239 -13.84 -6.00 4.87
CA PHE A 239 -12.87 -5.85 5.97
C PHE A 239 -12.09 -4.56 5.76
N VAL A 240 -12.14 -3.66 6.75
CA VAL A 240 -11.48 -2.36 6.66
C VAL A 240 -10.02 -2.52 7.06
N ILE A 241 -9.16 -2.78 6.10
CA ILE A 241 -7.72 -2.89 6.30
C ILE A 241 -6.98 -2.23 5.14
N SER A 242 -5.96 -1.44 5.44
CA SER A 242 -5.21 -0.68 4.43
C SER A 242 -3.71 -0.76 4.66
N ASP A 243 -2.95 -0.71 3.57
CA ASP A 243 -1.49 -0.57 3.57
C ASP A 243 -1.08 0.91 3.60
N HIS A 244 -2.04 1.84 3.59
CA HIS A 244 -1.80 3.27 3.67
C HIS A 244 -2.13 3.81 5.06
N ALA A 245 -1.52 4.94 5.40
CA ALA A 245 -1.86 5.67 6.60
C ALA A 245 -3.33 6.12 6.59
N ASP A 246 -3.97 6.08 7.74
CA ASP A 246 -5.29 6.67 7.96
C ASP A 246 -5.19 8.17 8.25
N TRP A 247 -6.33 8.80 8.52
CA TRP A 247 -6.39 10.21 8.88
C TRP A 247 -5.47 10.58 10.04
N ALA A 248 -5.42 9.78 11.09
CA ALA A 248 -4.60 10.03 12.27
C ALA A 248 -3.11 9.86 11.93
N GLY A 249 -2.77 8.80 11.21
CA GLY A 249 -1.41 8.53 10.75
C GLY A 249 -0.85 9.59 9.82
N LEU A 250 -1.66 10.07 8.85
CA LEU A 250 -1.28 11.17 7.97
C LEU A 250 -0.93 12.46 8.76
N ASN A 251 -1.80 12.84 9.71
CA ASN A 251 -1.56 14.03 10.53
C ASN A 251 -0.34 13.86 11.46
N LEU A 252 -0.15 12.66 12.03
CA LEU A 252 0.99 12.35 12.88
C LEU A 252 2.30 12.43 12.09
N SER A 253 2.36 11.79 10.94
CA SER A 253 3.55 11.80 10.09
C SER A 253 3.99 13.22 9.73
N ILE A 254 3.05 14.04 9.24
CA ILE A 254 3.34 15.44 8.89
C ILE A 254 3.88 16.20 10.09
N LYS A 255 3.27 16.02 11.27
CA LYS A 255 3.74 16.69 12.49
C LYS A 255 5.17 16.26 12.86
N GLU A 256 5.48 14.98 12.71
CA GLU A 256 6.78 14.43 13.12
C GLU A 256 7.92 14.76 12.15
N THR A 257 7.61 15.07 10.89
CA THR A 257 8.62 15.58 9.94
C THR A 257 9.10 16.98 10.27
N GLU A 258 8.34 17.77 11.08
CA GLU A 258 8.58 19.17 11.37
C GLU A 258 8.76 20.04 10.11
N ALA A 259 8.18 19.62 8.99
CA ALA A 259 8.33 20.29 7.72
C ALA A 259 7.67 21.67 7.72
N GLU A 260 8.36 22.67 7.17
CA GLU A 260 7.87 24.02 6.99
C GLU A 260 6.83 24.10 5.86
N LYS A 261 7.03 23.27 4.80
CA LYS A 261 6.17 23.21 3.63
C LYS A 261 5.67 21.79 3.41
N ILE A 262 4.37 21.67 3.19
CA ILE A 262 3.71 20.39 2.93
C ILE A 262 3.12 20.41 1.52
N PHE A 263 3.47 19.41 0.73
CA PHE A 263 2.89 19.21 -0.60
C PHE A 263 2.09 17.91 -0.56
N VAL A 264 0.79 17.97 -0.89
CA VAL A 264 -0.06 16.78 -0.90
C VAL A 264 -0.30 16.30 -2.32
N THR A 265 -0.24 14.99 -2.48
CA THR A 265 -0.51 14.32 -3.75
C THR A 265 -1.34 13.06 -3.49
N HIS A 266 -2.00 12.52 -4.49
CA HIS A 266 -2.72 11.26 -4.42
C HIS A 266 -3.84 11.22 -3.36
N GLY A 267 -5.09 11.02 -3.78
CA GLY A 267 -6.23 10.87 -2.88
C GLY A 267 -7.01 12.17 -2.65
N TYR A 268 -7.38 12.46 -1.41
CA TYR A 268 -8.23 13.60 -1.07
C TYR A 268 -7.46 14.92 -0.94
N THR A 269 -6.68 15.25 -1.97
CA THR A 269 -5.73 16.39 -1.96
C THR A 269 -6.38 17.71 -1.61
N ASP A 270 -7.52 18.04 -2.21
CA ASP A 270 -8.28 19.26 -1.95
C ASP A 270 -8.72 19.41 -0.49
N SER A 271 -9.29 18.34 0.04
CA SER A 271 -9.82 18.35 1.41
C SER A 271 -8.70 18.39 2.44
N PHE A 272 -7.67 17.58 2.20
CA PHE A 272 -6.56 17.44 3.13
C PHE A 272 -5.65 18.70 3.15
N SER A 273 -5.34 19.30 1.99
CA SER A 273 -4.59 20.55 1.93
C SER A 273 -5.32 21.71 2.62
N LYS A 274 -6.66 21.81 2.46
CA LYS A 274 -7.47 22.79 3.18
C LYS A 274 -7.43 22.59 4.70
N TRP A 275 -7.49 21.33 5.14
CA TRP A 275 -7.35 20.99 6.56
C TRP A 275 -5.98 21.40 7.13
N LEU A 276 -4.90 21.06 6.42
CA LEU A 276 -3.55 21.42 6.86
C LEU A 276 -3.37 22.93 6.97
N ARG A 277 -3.86 23.70 5.98
CA ARG A 277 -3.87 25.18 6.06
C ARG A 277 -4.70 25.72 7.21
N PHE A 278 -5.87 25.12 7.47
CA PHE A 278 -6.68 25.45 8.64
C PHE A 278 -5.93 25.21 9.95
N LYS A 279 -5.05 24.22 10.01
CA LYS A 279 -4.16 23.94 11.16
C LYS A 279 -2.95 24.88 11.22
N GLY A 280 -2.83 25.83 10.30
CA GLY A 280 -1.74 26.82 10.26
C GLY A 280 -0.48 26.34 9.54
N LEU A 281 -0.53 25.23 8.80
CA LEU A 281 0.60 24.70 8.02
C LEU A 281 0.60 25.31 6.62
N ASP A 282 1.79 25.54 6.07
CA ASP A 282 1.96 25.90 4.65
C ASP A 282 1.79 24.66 3.79
N ALA A 283 0.57 24.47 3.27
CA ALA A 283 0.21 23.28 2.52
C ALA A 283 -0.34 23.60 1.13
N SER A 284 0.16 22.92 0.11
CA SER A 284 -0.25 23.03 -1.29
C SER A 284 -0.44 21.67 -1.94
N ILE A 285 -1.06 21.65 -3.10
CA ILE A 285 -1.29 20.43 -3.90
C ILE A 285 -0.21 20.33 -4.95
N VAL A 286 0.38 19.14 -5.13
CA VAL A 286 1.25 18.86 -6.27
C VAL A 286 0.39 18.49 -7.46
N ASN A 287 0.49 19.29 -8.53
CA ASN A 287 -0.13 18.93 -9.80
C ASN A 287 0.73 17.88 -10.50
N THR A 288 0.18 16.68 -10.70
CA THR A 288 0.83 15.60 -11.44
C THR A 288 0.08 15.35 -12.74
N GLU A 289 0.77 14.95 -13.80
CA GLU A 289 0.16 14.57 -15.08
C GLU A 289 -0.79 13.36 -14.97
N PHE A 290 -0.72 12.62 -13.86
CA PHE A 290 -1.51 11.41 -13.58
C PHE A 290 -2.70 11.66 -12.62
N ALA A 291 -3.05 12.91 -12.32
CA ALA A 291 -4.13 13.23 -11.39
C ALA A 291 -5.53 12.70 -11.79
N THR A 292 -5.67 12.18 -13.01
CA THR A 292 -6.94 11.65 -13.53
C THR A 292 -7.12 10.13 -13.35
N ALA A 293 -6.13 9.40 -12.84
CA ALA A 293 -6.20 7.95 -12.66
C ALA A 293 -6.91 7.49 -11.36
N GLU A 294 -7.44 8.42 -10.58
CA GLU A 294 -8.03 8.15 -9.25
C GLU A 294 -9.47 7.60 -9.29
N GLN A 295 -9.98 7.20 -10.44
CA GLN A 295 -11.36 6.72 -10.57
C GLN A 295 -11.51 5.19 -10.59
N ASP A 296 -10.55 4.43 -10.13
CA ASP A 296 -10.73 2.99 -9.86
C ASP A 296 -11.38 2.73 -8.48
N ILE A 297 -12.42 3.51 -8.16
CA ILE A 297 -13.31 3.29 -7.01
C ILE A 297 -14.49 2.40 -7.42
#